data_f7c2b5d871e92bb5e31c0a23c00519a2
#
_entry.id   f7c2b5d871e92bb5e31c0a23c00519a2
#
_cell.length_a   1.000
_cell.length_b   1.000
_cell.length_c   1.000
_cell.angle_alpha   90.00
_cell.angle_beta   90.00
_cell.angle_gamma   90.00
#
_symmetry.space_group_name_H-M   'P 1'
#
loop_
_entity.id
_entity.type
_entity.pdbx_description
1 polymer ?
#
loop_
_entity_poly.entity_id
_entity_poly.type
_entity_poly.pdbx_seq_one_letter_code
_entity_poly.pdbx_strand_id
1 'polypeptide(L)'
;IKMELMDILKGEYVNPHVSIWWYKLDSVDEVSNPDMWLKANPNLGKTVSYEAYQIDVERAEKAPSARNDILAKRFGLPMEGYTYYFTYEETIPHKKREYWQLSCALGADLSQGDDFCAFTFLFPLGNGRFGVKTRNYISEIKLMKLPQAMRAKYEQFINEGSLAVLPGVVLDMMEVYEDLDKFIAENEYDVCCLGFDPYNAKEFIARWTAENGPFGIEKVIQGVKTESVPLGELKKLA
;
A
#
# COMPACT_ATOMS: atom_id res chain seq x y z
N ILE A 1 14.97 -10.59 -6.52
CA ILE A 1 16.25 -9.84 -6.46
C ILE A 1 16.89 -9.98 -5.07
N LYS A 2 16.23 -9.59 -3.95
CA LYS A 2 16.86 -9.63 -2.61
C LYS A 2 17.29 -11.05 -2.19
N MET A 3 16.49 -12.07 -2.43
CA MET A 3 16.82 -13.47 -2.10
C MET A 3 18.00 -13.95 -2.93
N GLU A 4 17.99 -13.76 -4.24
CA GLU A 4 19.09 -14.12 -5.15
C GLU A 4 20.41 -13.47 -4.74
N LEU A 5 20.40 -12.17 -4.39
CA LEU A 5 21.59 -11.46 -3.92
C LEU A 5 22.10 -12.01 -2.59
N MET A 6 21.22 -12.44 -1.71
CA MET A 6 21.60 -13.08 -0.44
C MET A 6 22.21 -14.46 -0.66
N ASP A 7 21.69 -15.24 -1.60
CA ASP A 7 22.25 -16.56 -1.95
C ASP A 7 23.65 -16.43 -2.57
N ILE A 8 23.88 -15.38 -3.39
CA ILE A 8 25.21 -15.05 -3.89
C ILE A 8 26.16 -14.65 -2.76
N LEU A 9 25.74 -13.80 -1.82
CA LEU A 9 26.56 -13.39 -0.68
C LEU A 9 26.90 -14.54 0.27
N LYS A 10 26.03 -15.53 0.41
CA LYS A 10 26.27 -16.75 1.18
C LYS A 10 27.12 -17.77 0.45
N GLY A 11 27.37 -17.58 -0.85
CA GLY A 11 28.09 -18.54 -1.69
C GLY A 11 27.25 -19.74 -2.14
N GLU A 12 25.93 -19.70 -1.94
CA GLU A 12 25.01 -20.75 -2.37
C GLU A 12 24.75 -20.71 -3.89
N TYR A 13 24.96 -19.54 -4.51
CA TYR A 13 24.86 -19.33 -5.93
C TYR A 13 26.00 -18.44 -6.44
N VAL A 14 26.67 -18.84 -7.52
CA VAL A 14 27.77 -18.09 -8.14
C VAL A 14 27.31 -17.49 -9.46
N ASN A 15 27.32 -16.16 -9.54
CA ASN A 15 27.07 -15.44 -10.78
C ASN A 15 28.27 -14.53 -11.11
N PRO A 16 29.08 -14.87 -12.15
CA PRO A 16 30.30 -14.10 -12.47
C PRO A 16 30.03 -12.71 -13.01
N HIS A 17 28.76 -12.41 -13.36
CA HIS A 17 28.36 -11.10 -13.86
C HIS A 17 27.79 -10.18 -12.78
N VAL A 18 27.72 -10.65 -11.52
CA VAL A 18 27.17 -9.87 -10.40
C VAL A 18 28.26 -9.64 -9.34
N SER A 19 28.49 -8.36 -9.03
CA SER A 19 29.32 -7.95 -7.90
C SER A 19 28.45 -7.24 -6.87
N ILE A 20 28.54 -7.65 -5.61
CA ILE A 20 27.69 -7.12 -4.53
C ILE A 20 28.55 -6.38 -3.51
N TRP A 21 28.23 -5.14 -3.28
CA TRP A 21 28.85 -4.29 -2.28
C TRP A 21 27.76 -3.84 -1.29
N TRP A 22 27.79 -4.37 -0.07
CA TRP A 22 26.78 -4.06 0.93
C TRP A 22 27.44 -3.40 2.14
N TYR A 23 27.31 -2.08 2.18
CA TYR A 23 27.77 -1.27 3.31
C TYR A 23 26.69 -1.23 4.38
N LYS A 24 26.98 -1.85 5.54
CA LYS A 24 26.04 -1.91 6.68
C LYS A 24 26.78 -2.10 7.98
N LEU A 25 26.13 -1.81 9.11
CA LEU A 25 26.55 -2.32 10.40
C LEU A 25 26.21 -3.79 10.54
N ASP A 26 26.90 -4.50 11.42
CA ASP A 26 26.66 -5.92 11.67
C ASP A 26 25.51 -6.14 12.66
N SER A 27 25.35 -5.23 13.63
CA SER A 27 24.27 -5.27 14.61
C SER A 27 23.78 -3.87 14.98
N VAL A 28 22.59 -3.81 15.63
CA VAL A 28 22.01 -2.57 16.17
C VAL A 28 22.87 -1.97 17.29
N ASP A 29 23.63 -2.81 18.01
CA ASP A 29 24.48 -2.37 19.12
C ASP A 29 25.64 -1.47 18.64
N GLU A 30 26.05 -1.62 17.38
CA GLU A 30 27.10 -0.79 16.78
C GLU A 30 26.65 0.66 16.47
N VAL A 31 25.34 0.91 16.49
CA VAL A 31 24.77 2.25 16.16
C VAL A 31 25.24 3.34 17.13
N SER A 32 25.42 2.99 18.40
CA SER A 32 25.91 3.91 19.43
C SER A 32 27.43 4.15 19.37
N ASN A 33 28.18 3.42 18.52
CA ASN A 33 29.61 3.55 18.37
C ASN A 33 30.00 4.25 17.06
N PRO A 34 30.44 5.55 17.12
CA PRO A 34 30.80 6.31 15.92
C PRO A 34 31.92 5.68 15.07
N ASP A 35 32.82 4.91 15.68
CA ASP A 35 33.93 4.28 14.96
C ASP A 35 33.46 3.18 14.01
N MET A 36 32.27 2.61 14.26
CA MET A 36 31.68 1.58 13.42
C MET A 36 30.91 2.14 12.20
N TRP A 37 30.53 3.41 12.22
CA TRP A 37 29.68 4.01 11.19
C TRP A 37 30.27 4.00 9.78
N LEU A 38 31.61 3.95 9.69
CA LEU A 38 32.32 3.81 8.40
C LEU A 38 31.99 2.50 7.69
N LYS A 39 31.59 1.44 8.41
CA LYS A 39 31.11 0.20 7.79
C LYS A 39 29.85 0.42 6.94
N ALA A 40 28.96 1.28 7.41
CA ALA A 40 27.72 1.59 6.73
C ALA A 40 27.87 2.71 5.69
N ASN A 41 28.79 3.65 5.91
CA ASN A 41 29.04 4.74 4.98
C ASN A 41 30.54 5.06 4.87
N PRO A 42 31.25 4.55 3.87
CA PRO A 42 32.67 4.84 3.63
C PRO A 42 32.98 6.31 3.31
N ASN A 43 31.95 7.11 2.99
CA ASN A 43 32.07 8.55 2.72
C ASN A 43 31.83 9.42 3.97
N LEU A 44 31.64 8.82 5.12
CA LEU A 44 31.50 9.55 6.39
C LEU A 44 32.78 10.32 6.71
N GLY A 45 32.65 11.58 7.09
CA GLY A 45 33.77 12.50 7.27
C GLY A 45 34.29 13.15 5.96
N LYS A 46 33.73 12.76 4.79
CA LYS A 46 34.08 13.36 3.49
C LYS A 46 32.90 14.12 2.88
N THR A 47 31.84 13.41 2.53
CA THR A 47 30.62 14.00 1.93
C THR A 47 29.47 14.11 2.93
N VAL A 48 29.51 13.33 4.01
CA VAL A 48 28.54 13.34 5.09
C VAL A 48 29.29 13.53 6.42
N SER A 49 28.85 14.47 7.25
CA SER A 49 29.50 14.75 8.54
C SER A 49 29.10 13.74 9.62
N TYR A 50 30.01 13.50 10.54
CA TYR A 50 29.75 12.71 11.76
C TYR A 50 28.61 13.32 12.60
N GLU A 51 28.55 14.65 12.64
CA GLU A 51 27.51 15.38 13.36
C GLU A 51 26.11 15.08 12.83
N ALA A 52 25.94 14.98 11.50
CA ALA A 52 24.65 14.59 10.90
C ALA A 52 24.22 13.19 11.30
N TYR A 53 25.17 12.24 11.38
CA TYR A 53 24.88 10.89 11.88
C TYR A 53 24.54 10.89 13.36
N GLN A 54 25.24 11.66 14.17
CA GLN A 54 24.96 11.79 15.60
C GLN A 54 23.54 12.30 15.86
N ILE A 55 23.11 13.33 15.13
CA ILE A 55 21.74 13.87 15.21
C ILE A 55 20.71 12.81 14.84
N ASP A 56 20.96 12.02 13.79
CA ASP A 56 20.06 10.95 13.39
C ASP A 56 20.00 9.82 14.44
N VAL A 57 21.13 9.44 15.06
CA VAL A 57 21.18 8.48 16.17
C VAL A 57 20.35 8.97 17.36
N GLU A 58 20.57 10.21 17.80
CA GLU A 58 19.79 10.79 18.90
C GLU A 58 18.29 10.85 18.58
N ARG A 59 17.94 11.14 17.33
CA ARG A 59 16.55 11.10 16.87
C ARG A 59 15.99 9.69 16.91
N ALA A 60 16.76 8.68 16.51
CA ALA A 60 16.35 7.29 16.57
C ALA A 60 16.11 6.79 18.00
N GLU A 61 16.86 7.33 18.98
CA GLU A 61 16.68 7.03 20.40
C GLU A 61 15.43 7.70 20.99
N LYS A 62 15.17 8.96 20.61
CA LYS A 62 14.08 9.78 21.16
C LYS A 62 12.74 9.58 20.47
N ALA A 63 12.72 9.11 19.21
CA ALA A 63 11.54 8.94 18.40
C ALA A 63 11.40 7.51 17.84
N PRO A 64 10.70 6.60 18.55
CA PRO A 64 10.55 5.21 18.12
C PRO A 64 10.00 5.04 16.70
N SER A 65 9.12 5.95 16.27
CA SER A 65 8.55 5.95 14.91
C SER A 65 9.58 6.22 13.80
N ALA A 66 10.65 6.97 14.10
CA ALA A 66 11.71 7.29 13.16
C ALA A 66 12.86 6.26 13.20
N ARG A 67 12.95 5.46 14.27
CA ARG A 67 14.07 4.58 14.56
C ARG A 67 14.36 3.59 13.42
N ASN A 68 13.38 2.84 13.00
CA ASN A 68 13.57 1.79 11.99
C ASN A 68 13.97 2.37 10.63
N ASP A 69 13.41 3.52 10.26
CA ASP A 69 13.78 4.22 9.03
C ASP A 69 15.22 4.72 9.04
N ILE A 70 15.67 5.30 10.15
CA ILE A 70 17.06 5.75 10.35
C ILE A 70 18.02 4.56 10.34
N LEU A 71 17.71 3.48 11.07
CA LEU A 71 18.56 2.29 11.13
C LEU A 71 18.70 1.64 9.75
N ALA A 72 17.62 1.56 8.99
CA ALA A 72 17.66 1.02 7.64
C ALA A 72 18.42 1.90 6.65
N LYS A 73 18.14 3.23 6.64
CA LYS A 73 18.68 4.15 5.63
C LYS A 73 20.11 4.59 5.90
N ARG A 74 20.47 4.82 7.18
CA ARG A 74 21.81 5.29 7.56
C ARG A 74 22.78 4.16 7.78
N PHE A 75 22.32 3.06 8.35
CA PHE A 75 23.18 1.99 8.80
C PHE A 75 23.02 0.67 8.02
N GLY A 76 22.13 0.63 7.02
CA GLY A 76 21.91 -0.55 6.18
C GLY A 76 21.43 -1.77 6.95
N LEU A 77 20.93 -1.58 8.19
CA LEU A 77 20.44 -2.66 9.01
C LEU A 77 19.09 -3.16 8.48
N PRO A 78 18.95 -4.46 8.21
CA PRO A 78 17.66 -5.03 7.87
C PRO A 78 16.75 -4.96 9.10
N MET A 79 15.86 -4.00 9.12
CA MET A 79 14.86 -3.90 10.18
C MET A 79 13.70 -4.84 9.84
N GLU A 80 13.43 -5.79 10.70
CA GLU A 80 12.21 -6.57 10.66
C GLU A 80 11.08 -5.70 11.21
N GLY A 81 10.08 -5.46 10.39
CA GLY A 81 8.92 -4.65 10.69
C GLY A 81 8.83 -3.43 9.79
N TYR A 82 7.87 -3.44 8.89
CA TYR A 82 7.43 -2.21 8.25
C TYR A 82 6.91 -1.29 9.35
N THR A 83 7.36 -0.04 9.36
CA THR A 83 6.67 0.99 10.13
C THR A 83 5.38 1.25 9.38
N TYR A 84 4.33 0.53 9.74
CA TYR A 84 3.01 0.77 9.18
C TYR A 84 2.55 2.17 9.60
N TYR A 85 1.95 2.89 8.66
CA TYR A 85 1.37 4.20 8.96
C TYR A 85 0.25 4.08 10.00
N PHE A 86 -0.51 3.00 9.94
CA PHE A 86 -1.49 2.61 10.96
C PHE A 86 -0.98 1.44 11.78
N THR A 87 -1.20 1.45 13.08
CA THR A 87 -0.96 0.28 13.95
C THR A 87 -2.02 -0.78 13.68
N TYR A 88 -1.78 -2.00 14.18
CA TYR A 88 -2.78 -3.07 14.05
C TYR A 88 -4.10 -2.72 14.73
N GLU A 89 -4.02 -2.12 15.92
CA GLU A 89 -5.17 -1.68 16.71
C GLU A 89 -6.03 -0.65 15.97
N GLU A 90 -5.39 0.27 15.26
CA GLU A 90 -6.06 1.31 14.45
C GLU A 90 -6.74 0.74 13.20
N THR A 91 -6.38 -0.47 12.77
CA THR A 91 -6.95 -1.11 11.58
C THR A 91 -8.02 -2.15 11.89
N ILE A 92 -8.27 -2.44 13.19
CA ILE A 92 -9.30 -3.40 13.59
C ILE A 92 -10.68 -2.78 13.39
N PRO A 93 -11.56 -3.37 12.54
CA PRO A 93 -12.92 -2.88 12.41
C PRO A 93 -13.68 -3.02 13.73
N HIS A 94 -14.19 -1.92 14.25
CA HIS A 94 -14.91 -1.93 15.52
C HIS A 94 -16.24 -2.69 15.47
N LYS A 95 -16.93 -2.73 14.31
CA LYS A 95 -18.17 -3.49 14.11
C LYS A 95 -18.37 -3.79 12.63
N LYS A 96 -18.77 -5.01 12.29
CA LYS A 96 -19.38 -5.30 10.98
C LYS A 96 -20.76 -4.61 10.94
N ARG A 97 -21.00 -3.80 9.91
CA ARG A 97 -22.25 -3.11 9.66
C ARG A 97 -22.62 -3.21 8.20
N GLU A 98 -23.89 -3.36 7.93
CA GLU A 98 -24.44 -3.21 6.59
C GLU A 98 -24.65 -1.71 6.31
N TYR A 99 -24.37 -1.30 5.09
CA TYR A 99 -24.47 0.10 4.64
C TYR A 99 -25.54 0.28 3.57
N TRP A 100 -26.49 -0.61 3.54
CA TRP A 100 -27.57 -0.65 2.57
C TRP A 100 -28.32 0.69 2.50
N GLN A 101 -28.66 1.14 1.29
CA GLN A 101 -29.36 2.41 1.02
C GLN A 101 -28.66 3.66 1.60
N LEU A 102 -27.36 3.65 1.75
CA LEU A 102 -26.64 4.83 2.22
C LEU A 102 -25.89 5.54 1.09
N SER A 103 -25.83 6.87 1.20
CA SER A 103 -24.97 7.69 0.33
C SER A 103 -23.52 7.52 0.70
N CYS A 104 -22.64 7.45 -0.30
CA CYS A 104 -21.21 7.25 -0.11
C CYS A 104 -20.36 7.99 -1.13
N ALA A 105 -19.09 8.17 -0.79
CA ALA A 105 -18.04 8.50 -1.74
C ALA A 105 -17.36 7.19 -2.20
N LEU A 106 -17.03 7.09 -3.49
CA LEU A 106 -16.33 5.96 -4.07
C LEU A 106 -14.90 6.38 -4.44
N GLY A 107 -13.92 5.67 -3.92
CA GLY A 107 -12.52 5.77 -4.35
C GLY A 107 -12.18 4.60 -5.27
N ALA A 108 -11.51 4.86 -6.39
CA ALA A 108 -11.09 3.86 -7.36
C ALA A 108 -9.59 3.93 -7.64
N ASP A 109 -8.91 2.79 -7.48
CA ASP A 109 -7.55 2.55 -7.93
C ASP A 109 -7.58 1.48 -9.02
N LEU A 110 -7.33 1.90 -10.26
CA LEU A 110 -7.51 1.09 -11.47
C LEU A 110 -6.15 0.65 -11.99
N SER A 111 -5.82 -0.59 -11.74
CA SER A 111 -4.58 -1.15 -12.22
C SER A 111 -4.64 -1.58 -13.68
N GLN A 112 -3.48 -1.70 -14.30
CA GLN A 112 -3.32 -2.32 -15.62
C GLN A 112 -2.42 -3.56 -15.49
N GLY A 113 -2.94 -4.73 -15.86
CA GLY A 113 -2.15 -5.95 -15.93
C GLY A 113 -2.15 -6.77 -14.64
N ASP A 114 -1.02 -6.81 -13.95
CA ASP A 114 -0.78 -7.77 -12.87
C ASP A 114 -1.20 -7.30 -11.46
N ASP A 115 -1.86 -6.16 -11.31
CA ASP A 115 -2.26 -5.65 -10.02
C ASP A 115 -3.78 -5.74 -9.79
N PHE A 116 -4.24 -5.41 -8.57
CA PHE A 116 -5.66 -5.35 -8.27
C PHE A 116 -6.30 -4.09 -8.86
N CYS A 117 -7.60 -4.19 -9.21
CA CYS A 117 -8.46 -3.01 -9.21
C CYS A 117 -9.14 -2.93 -7.84
N ALA A 118 -9.03 -1.80 -7.17
CA ALA A 118 -9.55 -1.62 -5.82
C ALA A 118 -10.56 -0.49 -5.76
N PHE A 119 -11.71 -0.78 -5.16
CA PHE A 119 -12.77 0.19 -4.93
C PHE A 119 -13.11 0.26 -3.45
N THR A 120 -13.19 1.49 -2.95
CA THR A 120 -13.52 1.75 -1.55
C THR A 120 -14.70 2.70 -1.44
N PHE A 121 -15.76 2.22 -0.82
CA PHE A 121 -16.95 3.00 -0.48
C PHE A 121 -16.77 3.58 0.93
N LEU A 122 -16.89 4.90 1.05
CA LEU A 122 -16.81 5.63 2.31
C LEU A 122 -18.17 6.22 2.64
N PHE A 123 -18.77 5.74 3.73
CA PHE A 123 -20.11 6.12 4.19
C PHE A 123 -20.03 7.08 5.37
N PRO A 124 -20.45 8.36 5.25
CA PRO A 124 -20.57 9.26 6.38
C PRO A 124 -21.71 8.80 7.31
N LEU A 125 -21.39 8.46 8.56
CA LEU A 125 -22.36 7.96 9.53
C LEU A 125 -22.80 9.01 10.57
N GLY A 126 -22.33 10.25 10.41
CA GLY A 126 -22.54 11.33 11.37
C GLY A 126 -21.61 11.25 12.59
N ASN A 127 -21.53 12.38 13.33
CA ASN A 127 -20.68 12.52 14.53
C ASN A 127 -19.21 12.16 14.30
N GLY A 128 -18.64 12.50 13.12
CA GLY A 128 -17.26 12.21 12.77
C GLY A 128 -16.94 10.73 12.53
N ARG A 129 -17.95 9.86 12.43
CA ARG A 129 -17.78 8.44 12.15
C ARG A 129 -18.02 8.13 10.68
N PHE A 130 -17.24 7.18 10.20
CA PHE A 130 -17.32 6.70 8.83
C PHE A 130 -17.44 5.18 8.80
N GLY A 131 -18.16 4.68 7.82
CA GLY A 131 -18.15 3.28 7.45
C GLY A 131 -17.32 3.07 6.20
N VAL A 132 -16.69 1.92 6.08
CA VAL A 132 -15.90 1.56 4.90
C VAL A 132 -16.32 0.18 4.40
N LYS A 133 -16.53 0.06 3.11
CA LYS A 133 -16.70 -1.21 2.40
C LYS A 133 -15.78 -1.22 1.20
N THR A 134 -15.19 -2.35 0.90
CA THR A 134 -14.33 -2.51 -0.27
C THR A 134 -14.88 -3.55 -1.23
N ARG A 135 -14.65 -3.33 -2.51
CA ARG A 135 -14.81 -4.32 -3.57
C ARG A 135 -13.55 -4.30 -4.42
N ASN A 136 -12.85 -5.42 -4.47
CA ASN A 136 -11.58 -5.53 -5.18
C ASN A 136 -11.68 -6.59 -6.26
N TYR A 137 -10.83 -6.50 -7.29
CA TYR A 137 -10.84 -7.42 -8.42
C TYR A 137 -9.45 -7.96 -8.69
N ILE A 138 -9.39 -9.25 -9.00
CA ILE A 138 -8.17 -9.94 -9.43
C ILE A 138 -8.52 -10.86 -10.62
N SER A 139 -7.59 -11.01 -11.57
CA SER A 139 -7.78 -11.97 -12.64
C SER A 139 -7.58 -13.41 -12.15
N GLU A 140 -8.35 -14.35 -12.70
CA GLU A 140 -8.29 -15.78 -12.37
C GLU A 140 -6.88 -16.34 -12.52
N ILE A 141 -6.21 -16.03 -13.62
CA ILE A 141 -4.85 -16.53 -13.90
C ILE A 141 -3.84 -16.01 -12.90
N LYS A 142 -3.99 -14.74 -12.44
CA LYS A 142 -3.14 -14.21 -11.39
C LYS A 142 -3.36 -14.91 -10.06
N LEU A 143 -4.62 -15.12 -9.67
CA LEU A 143 -4.95 -15.85 -8.44
C LEU A 143 -4.34 -17.26 -8.45
N MET A 144 -4.40 -17.97 -9.60
CA MET A 144 -3.81 -19.30 -9.76
C MET A 144 -2.27 -19.32 -9.61
N LYS A 145 -1.59 -18.25 -10.02
CA LYS A 145 -0.12 -18.12 -9.93
C LYS A 145 0.40 -17.79 -8.53
N LEU A 146 -0.47 -17.41 -7.61
CA LEU A 146 -0.06 -17.06 -6.25
C LEU A 146 0.40 -18.30 -5.46
N PRO A 147 1.35 -18.15 -4.53
CA PRO A 147 1.70 -19.19 -3.58
C PRO A 147 0.48 -19.66 -2.78
N GLN A 148 0.45 -20.94 -2.43
CA GLN A 148 -0.69 -21.58 -1.76
C GLN A 148 -1.13 -20.82 -0.47
N ALA A 149 -0.17 -20.36 0.33
CA ALA A 149 -0.47 -19.60 1.55
C ALA A 149 -1.16 -18.26 1.28
N MET A 150 -0.85 -17.60 0.16
CA MET A 150 -1.53 -16.37 -0.26
C MET A 150 -2.91 -16.66 -0.82
N ARG A 151 -3.06 -17.73 -1.62
CA ARG A 151 -4.38 -18.14 -2.14
C ARG A 151 -5.38 -18.39 -1.02
N ALA A 152 -4.97 -19.07 0.04
CA ALA A 152 -5.84 -19.32 1.20
C ALA A 152 -6.36 -18.02 1.86
N LYS A 153 -5.53 -16.97 1.94
CA LYS A 153 -5.97 -15.65 2.40
C LYS A 153 -6.97 -15.01 1.44
N TYR A 154 -6.73 -15.13 0.13
CA TYR A 154 -7.61 -14.53 -0.87
C TYR A 154 -8.96 -15.25 -0.97
N GLU A 155 -8.98 -16.57 -0.75
CA GLU A 155 -10.21 -17.34 -0.62
C GLU A 155 -11.10 -16.81 0.52
N GLN A 156 -10.52 -16.39 1.63
CA GLN A 156 -11.26 -15.73 2.68
C GLN A 156 -11.91 -14.42 2.20
N PHE A 157 -11.18 -13.56 1.50
CA PHE A 157 -11.72 -12.29 0.97
C PHE A 157 -12.77 -12.51 -0.12
N ILE A 158 -12.64 -13.57 -0.92
CA ILE A 158 -13.65 -13.99 -1.90
C ILE A 158 -14.93 -14.41 -1.18
N ASN A 159 -14.83 -15.25 -0.14
CA ASN A 159 -15.96 -15.71 0.66
C ASN A 159 -16.64 -14.57 1.43
N GLU A 160 -15.89 -13.56 1.85
CA GLU A 160 -16.41 -12.35 2.49
C GLU A 160 -17.02 -11.35 1.49
N GLY A 161 -16.88 -11.59 0.18
CA GLY A 161 -17.40 -10.74 -0.89
C GLY A 161 -16.62 -9.44 -1.12
N SER A 162 -15.46 -9.27 -0.49
CA SER A 162 -14.61 -8.09 -0.67
C SER A 162 -13.63 -8.22 -1.86
N LEU A 163 -13.45 -9.44 -2.38
CA LEU A 163 -12.64 -9.74 -3.55
C LEU A 163 -13.45 -10.53 -4.58
N ALA A 164 -13.53 -10.02 -5.79
CA ALA A 164 -14.09 -10.73 -6.96
C ALA A 164 -12.97 -11.24 -7.86
N VAL A 165 -13.18 -12.42 -8.42
CA VAL A 165 -12.27 -13.03 -9.39
C VAL A 165 -12.95 -12.94 -10.75
N LEU A 166 -12.31 -12.26 -11.70
CA LEU A 166 -12.78 -12.16 -13.06
C LEU A 166 -11.96 -13.08 -13.99
N PRO A 167 -12.56 -13.60 -15.05
CA PRO A 167 -11.88 -14.51 -15.96
C PRO A 167 -10.74 -13.83 -16.71
N GLY A 168 -9.78 -14.61 -17.20
CA GLY A 168 -8.70 -14.12 -18.05
C GLY A 168 -7.35 -13.91 -17.36
N VAL A 169 -6.40 -13.42 -18.17
CA VAL A 169 -5.01 -13.19 -17.76
C VAL A 169 -4.87 -11.80 -17.13
N VAL A 170 -5.58 -10.82 -17.68
CA VAL A 170 -5.60 -9.42 -17.30
C VAL A 170 -7.06 -9.04 -17.02
N LEU A 171 -7.29 -8.12 -16.11
CA LEU A 171 -8.63 -7.59 -15.84
C LEU A 171 -9.13 -6.77 -17.03
N ASP A 172 -10.32 -7.13 -17.52
CA ASP A 172 -11.07 -6.31 -18.47
C ASP A 172 -11.82 -5.22 -17.70
N MET A 173 -11.57 -3.95 -18.04
CA MET A 173 -12.18 -2.81 -17.35
C MET A 173 -13.69 -2.74 -17.53
N MET A 174 -14.24 -3.32 -18.60
CA MET A 174 -15.68 -3.37 -18.80
C MET A 174 -16.33 -4.43 -17.91
N GLU A 175 -15.71 -5.60 -17.77
CA GLU A 175 -16.17 -6.62 -16.83
C GLU A 175 -16.08 -6.13 -15.37
N VAL A 176 -15.00 -5.42 -15.02
CA VAL A 176 -14.86 -4.74 -13.71
C VAL A 176 -15.99 -3.75 -13.49
N TYR A 177 -16.30 -2.93 -14.51
CA TYR A 177 -17.39 -1.96 -14.44
C TYR A 177 -18.75 -2.64 -14.22
N GLU A 178 -19.07 -3.64 -15.00
CA GLU A 178 -20.36 -4.34 -14.95
C GLU A 178 -20.59 -5.04 -13.59
N ASP A 179 -19.55 -5.70 -13.05
CA ASP A 179 -19.67 -6.32 -11.71
C ASP A 179 -19.79 -5.24 -10.61
N LEU A 180 -19.04 -4.13 -10.71
CA LEU A 180 -19.13 -3.05 -9.75
C LEU A 180 -20.48 -2.35 -9.77
N ASP A 181 -21.02 -2.07 -10.96
CA ASP A 181 -22.34 -1.45 -11.13
C ASP A 181 -23.44 -2.36 -10.54
N LYS A 182 -23.38 -3.65 -10.83
CA LYS A 182 -24.26 -4.64 -10.22
C LYS A 182 -24.12 -4.66 -8.68
N PHE A 183 -22.90 -4.63 -8.16
CA PHE A 183 -22.65 -4.59 -6.72
C PHE A 183 -23.23 -3.35 -6.06
N ILE A 184 -23.11 -2.18 -6.70
CA ILE A 184 -23.70 -0.92 -6.25
C ILE A 184 -25.23 -1.03 -6.22
N ALA A 185 -25.83 -1.54 -7.30
CA ALA A 185 -27.27 -1.71 -7.43
C ALA A 185 -27.85 -2.70 -6.42
N GLU A 186 -27.22 -3.86 -6.22
CA GLU A 186 -27.65 -4.89 -5.26
C GLU A 186 -27.59 -4.41 -3.79
N ASN A 187 -26.67 -3.49 -3.46
CA ASN A 187 -26.57 -2.89 -2.14
C ASN A 187 -27.32 -1.56 -2.02
N GLU A 188 -27.95 -1.09 -3.11
CA GLU A 188 -28.66 0.18 -3.20
C GLU A 188 -27.80 1.36 -2.70
N TYR A 189 -26.51 1.37 -3.05
CA TYR A 189 -25.62 2.47 -2.66
C TYR A 189 -25.88 3.70 -3.53
N ASP A 190 -26.01 4.87 -2.88
CA ASP A 190 -26.08 6.16 -3.54
C ASP A 190 -24.68 6.78 -3.61
N VAL A 191 -24.02 6.62 -4.77
CA VAL A 191 -22.64 7.11 -4.98
C VAL A 191 -22.68 8.59 -5.35
N CYS A 192 -22.41 9.47 -4.37
CA CYS A 192 -22.43 10.92 -4.56
C CYS A 192 -21.22 11.46 -5.35
N CYS A 193 -20.08 10.80 -5.24
CA CYS A 193 -18.85 11.19 -5.95
C CYS A 193 -17.91 10.01 -6.14
N LEU A 194 -17.10 10.11 -7.20
CA LEU A 194 -16.05 9.15 -7.56
C LEU A 194 -14.70 9.84 -7.62
N GLY A 195 -13.78 9.48 -6.72
CA GLY A 195 -12.38 9.85 -6.76
C GLY A 195 -11.53 8.74 -7.42
N PHE A 196 -10.64 9.08 -8.35
CA PHE A 196 -9.85 8.09 -9.06
C PHE A 196 -8.44 8.59 -9.42
N ASP A 197 -7.47 7.66 -9.44
CA ASP A 197 -6.17 7.92 -10.07
C ASP A 197 -6.36 7.96 -11.59
N PRO A 198 -5.90 9.03 -12.28
CA PRO A 198 -6.04 9.14 -13.73
C PRO A 198 -5.25 8.09 -14.53
N TYR A 199 -4.31 7.38 -13.89
CA TYR A 199 -3.56 6.33 -14.56
C TYR A 199 -4.47 5.14 -14.90
N ASN A 200 -4.49 4.72 -16.16
CA ASN A 200 -5.32 3.63 -16.70
C ASN A 200 -6.85 3.77 -16.56
N ALA A 201 -7.35 4.91 -16.11
CA ALA A 201 -8.77 5.10 -15.79
C ALA A 201 -9.67 5.46 -16.99
N LYS A 202 -9.08 5.73 -18.17
CA LYS A 202 -9.81 6.35 -19.29
C LYS A 202 -11.06 5.58 -19.71
N GLU A 203 -10.98 4.29 -19.87
CA GLU A 203 -12.06 3.43 -20.35
C GLU A 203 -13.17 3.31 -19.31
N PHE A 204 -12.80 2.99 -18.07
CA PHE A 204 -13.72 2.91 -16.94
C PHE A 204 -14.48 4.22 -16.71
N ILE A 205 -13.75 5.35 -16.67
CA ILE A 205 -14.36 6.68 -16.44
C ILE A 205 -15.24 7.11 -17.59
N ALA A 206 -14.91 6.76 -18.82
CA ALA A 206 -15.78 7.04 -19.97
C ALA A 206 -17.13 6.31 -19.83
N ARG A 207 -17.11 5.05 -19.43
CA ARG A 207 -18.31 4.24 -19.18
C ARG A 207 -19.10 4.77 -17.99
N TRP A 208 -18.44 5.04 -16.87
CA TRP A 208 -19.06 5.66 -15.70
C TRP A 208 -19.78 6.94 -16.03
N THR A 209 -19.10 7.85 -16.77
CA THR A 209 -19.67 9.15 -17.16
C THR A 209 -20.88 9.00 -18.08
N ALA A 210 -20.87 8.00 -18.98
CA ALA A 210 -21.98 7.76 -19.89
C ALA A 210 -23.25 7.31 -19.15
N GLU A 211 -23.13 6.55 -18.08
CA GLU A 211 -24.26 6.00 -17.33
C GLU A 211 -24.68 6.85 -16.13
N ASN A 212 -23.71 7.44 -15.41
CA ASN A 212 -23.95 8.19 -14.18
C ASN A 212 -23.86 9.72 -14.37
N GLY A 213 -23.48 10.17 -15.55
CA GLY A 213 -23.24 11.58 -15.82
C GLY A 213 -21.86 12.08 -15.40
N PRO A 214 -21.51 13.34 -15.75
CA PRO A 214 -20.16 13.87 -15.53
C PRO A 214 -19.94 14.50 -14.15
N PHE A 215 -20.95 14.55 -13.30
CA PHE A 215 -20.88 15.24 -12.01
C PHE A 215 -20.28 14.34 -10.91
N GLY A 216 -19.59 14.98 -9.97
CA GLY A 216 -19.02 14.28 -8.83
C GLY A 216 -17.80 13.39 -9.17
N ILE A 217 -17.16 13.56 -10.33
CA ILE A 217 -15.99 12.80 -10.75
C ILE A 217 -14.73 13.64 -10.51
N GLU A 218 -13.86 13.19 -9.61
CA GLU A 218 -12.67 13.92 -9.20
C GLU A 218 -11.39 13.13 -9.48
N LYS A 219 -10.40 13.78 -10.09
CA LYS A 219 -9.07 13.21 -10.30
C LYS A 219 -8.23 13.35 -9.03
N VAL A 220 -7.76 12.25 -8.51
CA VAL A 220 -6.86 12.19 -7.37
C VAL A 220 -5.47 11.80 -7.86
N ILE A 221 -4.58 12.78 -7.99
CA ILE A 221 -3.19 12.51 -8.38
C ILE A 221 -2.45 12.01 -7.15
N GLN A 222 -1.93 10.77 -7.21
CA GLN A 222 -1.17 10.17 -6.10
C GLN A 222 0.11 10.97 -5.86
N GLY A 223 0.28 11.47 -4.64
CA GLY A 223 1.48 12.22 -4.26
C GLY A 223 1.36 12.97 -2.95
N VAL A 224 2.50 13.37 -2.41
CA VAL A 224 2.60 14.03 -1.10
C VAL A 224 1.69 15.24 -0.98
N LYS A 225 1.52 16.03 -2.04
CA LYS A 225 0.69 17.25 -2.03
C LYS A 225 -0.81 16.98 -1.90
N THR A 226 -1.28 15.88 -2.46
CA THR A 226 -2.69 15.50 -2.50
C THR A 226 -3.09 14.56 -1.39
N GLU A 227 -2.17 13.68 -0.95
CA GLU A 227 -2.48 12.60 -0.01
C GLU A 227 -2.12 12.91 1.44
N SER A 228 -1.15 13.82 1.71
CA SER A 228 -0.69 14.08 3.08
C SER A 228 -1.79 14.58 4.01
N VAL A 229 -2.67 15.45 3.54
CA VAL A 229 -3.76 15.99 4.35
C VAL A 229 -4.85 14.93 4.59
N PRO A 230 -5.40 14.26 3.56
CA PRO A 230 -6.37 13.18 3.77
C PRO A 230 -5.85 12.04 4.64
N LEU A 231 -4.61 11.60 4.44
CA LEU A 231 -3.99 10.57 5.29
C LEU A 231 -3.84 11.01 6.75
N GLY A 232 -3.48 12.29 6.97
CA GLY A 232 -3.43 12.87 8.31
C GLY A 232 -4.81 12.91 8.98
N GLU A 233 -5.87 13.24 8.26
CA GLU A 233 -7.23 13.20 8.78
C GLU A 233 -7.70 11.76 9.05
N LEU A 234 -7.41 10.83 8.13
CA LEU A 234 -7.72 9.41 8.34
C LEU A 234 -7.02 8.86 9.59
N LYS A 235 -5.76 9.26 9.83
CA LYS A 235 -5.00 8.87 11.03
C LYS A 235 -5.63 9.36 12.34
N LYS A 236 -6.29 10.51 12.32
CA LYS A 236 -7.01 11.04 13.50
C LYS A 236 -8.32 10.32 13.77
N LEU A 237 -8.90 9.69 12.75
CA LEU A 237 -10.17 8.97 12.83
C LEU A 237 -9.99 7.50 13.22
N ALA A 238 -8.79 6.95 12.98
CA ALA A 238 -8.42 5.58 13.34
C ALA A 238 -8.01 5.48 14.81
#